data_df28903e8478189f69c2247c3df11be5
#
_entry.id   df28903e8478189f69c2247c3df11be5
#
_cell.length_a   1.000
_cell.length_b   1.000
_cell.length_c   1.000
_cell.angle_alpha   90.00
_cell.angle_beta   90.00
_cell.angle_gamma   90.00
#
_symmetry.space_group_name_H-M   'P 1'
#
loop_
_entity.id
_entity.type
_entity.pdbx_description
1 polymer ?
#
loop_
_entity_poly.entity_id
_entity_poly.type
_entity_poly.pdbx_seq_one_letter_code
_entity_poly.pdbx_strand_id
1 'polypeptide(L)'
;MEKDWIKNQWAILLCSVGLFVFFCAVEYAQTGSQKPHTRPAVAVEVKGEVARPGIYLLDPAAATVGVAAAKAGARVEIPKGEAERNLLSGQSLEIGGEKKGAAIKLGRMPGAALLALGLRLDLNSASPGELLLVPRMRPAIAAQVVAGRSRKPWASVDELREIRGVGPKTVQTFREYLEVPGGPDRNEGRQK
;
A
#
# COMPACT_ATOMS: atom_id res chain seq x y z
N MET A 1 -40.48 39.04 42.35
CA MET A 1 -40.93 37.94 41.49
C MET A 1 -40.25 37.90 40.09
N GLU A 2 -39.97 39.06 39.50
CA GLU A 2 -39.37 39.06 38.10
C GLU A 2 -37.88 38.71 38.04
N LYS A 3 -37.13 39.03 39.11
CA LYS A 3 -35.67 38.72 39.13
C LYS A 3 -35.32 37.23 39.27
N ASP A 4 -36.20 36.44 39.85
CA ASP A 4 -35.92 35.00 40.09
C ASP A 4 -36.22 34.16 38.84
N TRP A 5 -37.13 34.58 37.98
CA TRP A 5 -37.43 33.95 36.71
C TRP A 5 -36.24 34.07 35.73
N ILE A 6 -35.60 35.24 35.68
CA ILE A 6 -34.41 35.47 34.82
C ILE A 6 -33.24 34.63 35.29
N LYS A 7 -33.00 34.48 36.58
CA LYS A 7 -31.93 33.63 37.13
C LYS A 7 -32.11 32.14 36.75
N ASN A 8 -33.33 31.65 36.78
CA ASN A 8 -33.62 30.27 36.39
C ASN A 8 -33.43 30.02 34.89
N GLN A 9 -33.72 30.99 34.03
CA GLN A 9 -33.45 30.88 32.60
C GLN A 9 -31.95 30.81 32.30
N TRP A 10 -31.12 31.62 32.95
CA TRP A 10 -29.68 31.58 32.80
C TRP A 10 -29.07 30.25 33.30
N ALA A 11 -29.61 29.71 34.39
CA ALA A 11 -29.21 28.42 34.93
C ALA A 11 -29.51 27.26 33.94
N ILE A 12 -30.69 27.28 33.31
CA ILE A 12 -31.10 26.30 32.32
C ILE A 12 -30.22 26.40 31.06
N LEU A 13 -29.92 27.63 30.60
CA LEU A 13 -29.02 27.85 29.45
C LEU A 13 -27.59 27.35 29.73
N LEU A 14 -27.06 27.64 30.91
CA LEU A 14 -25.71 27.17 31.30
C LEU A 14 -25.66 25.65 31.44
N CYS A 15 -26.71 25.02 31.98
CA CYS A 15 -26.79 23.56 32.03
C CYS A 15 -26.87 22.92 30.63
N SER A 16 -27.64 23.49 29.72
CA SER A 16 -27.77 22.98 28.34
C SER A 16 -26.47 23.14 27.56
N VAL A 17 -25.77 24.26 27.68
CA VAL A 17 -24.45 24.49 27.08
C VAL A 17 -23.42 23.54 27.70
N GLY A 18 -23.43 23.35 29.01
CA GLY A 18 -22.54 22.41 29.70
C GLY A 18 -22.75 20.96 29.23
N LEU A 19 -24.03 20.57 29.10
CA LEU A 19 -24.36 19.20 28.58
C LEU A 19 -23.95 19.02 27.14
N PHE A 20 -24.12 20.04 26.29
CA PHE A 20 -23.69 19.99 24.89
C PHE A 20 -22.17 19.92 24.76
N VAL A 21 -21.43 20.73 25.53
CA VAL A 21 -19.95 20.67 25.56
C VAL A 21 -19.47 19.31 26.08
N PHE A 22 -20.11 18.77 27.12
CA PHE A 22 -19.79 17.44 27.63
C PHE A 22 -20.06 16.36 26.59
N PHE A 23 -21.20 16.43 25.89
CA PHE A 23 -21.52 15.47 24.82
C PHE A 23 -20.50 15.55 23.66
N CYS A 24 -20.16 16.76 23.21
CA CYS A 24 -19.12 16.97 22.21
C CYS A 24 -17.74 16.49 22.68
N ALA A 25 -17.39 16.67 23.95
CA ALA A 25 -16.13 16.19 24.52
C ALA A 25 -16.08 14.65 24.60
N VAL A 26 -17.20 14.00 24.93
CA VAL A 26 -17.30 12.53 24.93
C VAL A 26 -17.20 11.99 23.50
N GLU A 27 -17.88 12.59 22.54
CA GLU A 27 -17.76 12.23 21.12
C GLU A 27 -16.33 12.43 20.61
N TYR A 28 -15.70 13.55 20.95
CA TYR A 28 -14.31 13.83 20.58
C TYR A 28 -13.32 12.85 21.23
N ALA A 29 -13.56 12.47 22.47
CA ALA A 29 -12.74 11.47 23.17
C ALA A 29 -12.90 10.06 22.58
N GLN A 30 -14.11 9.71 22.10
CA GLN A 30 -14.38 8.43 21.45
C GLN A 30 -13.84 8.37 20.01
N THR A 31 -13.82 9.50 19.29
CA THR A 31 -13.24 9.60 17.95
C THR A 31 -11.71 9.72 17.97
N GLY A 32 -11.13 10.17 19.09
CA GLY A 32 -9.71 10.52 19.21
C GLY A 32 -8.74 9.36 19.45
N SER A 33 -9.15 8.09 19.50
CA SER A 33 -8.22 7.02 19.87
C SER A 33 -8.33 5.73 19.06
N GLN A 34 -8.89 5.78 17.88
CA GLN A 34 -8.58 4.73 16.91
C GLN A 34 -7.34 5.16 16.12
N LYS A 35 -6.15 5.03 16.74
CA LYS A 35 -4.95 4.77 15.93
C LYS A 35 -5.33 3.58 15.04
N PRO A 36 -5.36 3.74 13.72
CA PRO A 36 -5.54 2.58 12.88
C PRO A 36 -4.39 1.64 13.27
N HIS A 37 -4.71 0.52 13.92
CA HIS A 37 -3.80 -0.60 13.99
C HIS A 37 -3.68 -1.08 12.55
N THR A 38 -2.84 -0.39 11.79
CA THR A 38 -2.49 -0.74 10.43
C THR A 38 -1.64 -1.99 10.56
N ARG A 39 -2.31 -3.13 10.77
CA ARG A 39 -1.67 -4.41 10.47
C ARG A 39 -1.17 -4.26 9.06
N PRO A 40 0.09 -4.59 8.79
CA PRO A 40 0.62 -4.47 7.45
C PRO A 40 -0.29 -5.28 6.53
N ALA A 41 -1.12 -4.60 5.75
CA ALA A 41 -2.04 -5.26 4.83
C ALA A 41 -1.27 -5.73 3.60
N VAL A 42 -1.62 -6.89 3.08
CA VAL A 42 -1.11 -7.38 1.80
C VAL A 42 -1.94 -6.74 0.68
N ALA A 43 -1.33 -5.86 -0.09
CA ALA A 43 -1.97 -5.20 -1.22
C ALA A 43 -1.79 -6.04 -2.49
N VAL A 44 -2.91 -6.46 -3.10
CA VAL A 44 -2.92 -7.30 -4.31
C VAL A 44 -3.86 -6.69 -5.34
N GLU A 45 -3.42 -6.60 -6.59
CA GLU A 45 -4.28 -6.27 -7.72
C GLU A 45 -4.98 -7.54 -8.21
N VAL A 46 -6.30 -7.48 -8.41
CA VAL A 46 -7.08 -8.58 -8.98
C VAL A 46 -7.75 -8.12 -10.26
N LYS A 47 -7.57 -8.87 -11.32
CA LYS A 47 -8.11 -8.58 -12.66
C LYS A 47 -8.53 -9.85 -13.42
N GLY A 48 -9.19 -9.66 -14.55
CA GLY A 48 -9.69 -10.77 -15.39
C GLY A 48 -11.16 -11.08 -15.13
N GLU A 49 -11.52 -12.37 -15.07
CA GLU A 49 -12.90 -12.87 -14.94
C GLU A 49 -13.45 -12.70 -13.51
N VAL A 50 -13.54 -11.45 -13.07
CA VAL A 50 -14.04 -11.04 -11.76
C VAL A 50 -15.13 -9.97 -11.88
N ALA A 51 -16.00 -9.89 -10.91
CA ALA A 51 -17.08 -8.90 -10.91
C ALA A 51 -16.56 -7.48 -10.63
N ARG A 52 -15.51 -7.38 -9.82
CA ARG A 52 -14.93 -6.10 -9.36
C ARG A 52 -13.41 -6.17 -9.45
N PRO A 53 -12.83 -5.87 -10.64
CA PRO A 53 -11.37 -5.74 -10.74
C PRO A 53 -10.88 -4.54 -9.93
N GLY A 54 -9.69 -4.65 -9.34
CA GLY A 54 -9.12 -3.57 -8.53
C GLY A 54 -8.05 -4.02 -7.55
N ILE A 55 -7.65 -3.11 -6.68
CA ILE A 55 -6.64 -3.38 -5.63
C ILE A 55 -7.36 -3.72 -4.32
N TYR A 56 -6.95 -4.81 -3.71
CA TYR A 56 -7.50 -5.35 -2.48
C TYR A 56 -6.45 -5.36 -1.39
N LEU A 57 -6.83 -4.87 -0.21
CA LEU A 57 -6.05 -4.99 1.00
C LEU A 57 -6.53 -6.24 1.77
N LEU A 58 -5.64 -7.18 1.96
CA LEU A 58 -5.91 -8.46 2.61
C LEU A 58 -5.19 -8.52 3.97
N ASP A 59 -5.78 -9.25 4.92
CA ASP A 59 -5.10 -9.58 6.17
C ASP A 59 -3.92 -10.51 5.84
N PRO A 60 -2.69 -10.24 6.30
CA PRO A 60 -1.54 -11.09 6.06
C PRO A 60 -1.73 -12.56 6.45
N ALA A 61 -2.54 -12.81 7.49
CA ALA A 61 -2.84 -14.17 7.94
C ALA A 61 -3.75 -14.95 6.98
N ALA A 62 -4.46 -14.25 6.08
CA ALA A 62 -5.44 -14.84 5.17
C ALA A 62 -5.24 -14.35 3.72
N ALA A 63 -4.04 -13.87 3.37
CA ALA A 63 -3.74 -13.35 2.04
C ALA A 63 -3.51 -14.49 1.04
N THR A 64 -4.58 -15.13 0.61
CA THR A 64 -4.54 -16.22 -0.37
C THR A 64 -5.27 -15.86 -1.66
N VAL A 65 -4.97 -16.61 -2.73
CA VAL A 65 -5.65 -16.47 -4.04
C VAL A 65 -7.16 -16.64 -3.88
N GLY A 66 -7.61 -17.61 -3.10
CA GLY A 66 -9.04 -17.86 -2.85
C GLY A 66 -9.74 -16.67 -2.19
N VAL A 67 -9.12 -16.08 -1.16
CA VAL A 67 -9.67 -14.91 -0.46
C VAL A 67 -9.70 -13.69 -1.39
N ALA A 68 -8.64 -13.46 -2.16
CA ALA A 68 -8.60 -12.36 -3.12
C ALA A 68 -9.67 -12.52 -4.21
N ALA A 69 -9.78 -13.71 -4.78
CA ALA A 69 -10.76 -14.05 -5.80
C ALA A 69 -12.20 -13.91 -5.29
N ALA A 70 -12.49 -14.39 -4.07
CA ALA A 70 -13.80 -14.26 -3.45
C ALA A 70 -14.19 -12.79 -3.21
N LYS A 71 -13.26 -11.97 -2.69
CA LYS A 71 -13.49 -10.52 -2.50
C LYS A 71 -13.73 -9.79 -3.82
N ALA A 72 -13.04 -10.18 -4.88
CA ALA A 72 -13.22 -9.61 -6.22
C ALA A 72 -14.47 -10.13 -6.93
N GLY A 73 -15.11 -11.17 -6.39
CA GLY A 73 -16.27 -11.82 -6.99
C GLY A 73 -15.89 -12.58 -8.25
N ALA A 74 -14.96 -13.53 -8.12
CA ALA A 74 -14.54 -14.39 -9.22
C ALA A 74 -15.76 -15.11 -9.84
N ARG A 75 -15.81 -15.13 -11.16
CA ARG A 75 -16.92 -15.74 -11.94
C ARG A 75 -16.61 -17.18 -12.32
N VAL A 76 -15.45 -17.64 -11.97
CA VAL A 76 -14.94 -18.99 -12.26
C VAL A 76 -14.54 -19.67 -10.95
N GLU A 77 -14.66 -20.99 -10.90
CA GLU A 77 -14.27 -21.77 -9.73
C GLU A 77 -12.74 -21.89 -9.67
N ILE A 78 -12.17 -21.46 -8.55
CA ILE A 78 -10.72 -21.54 -8.29
C ILE A 78 -10.37 -22.95 -7.79
N PRO A 79 -9.46 -23.68 -8.45
CA PRO A 79 -9.01 -24.99 -7.97
C PRO A 79 -8.45 -24.89 -6.54
N LYS A 80 -8.76 -25.88 -5.67
CA LYS A 80 -8.36 -25.85 -4.26
C LYS A 80 -6.85 -25.62 -4.07
N GLY A 81 -6.01 -26.28 -4.83
CA GLY A 81 -4.56 -26.11 -4.74
C GLY A 81 -4.06 -24.70 -5.09
N GLU A 82 -4.74 -24.01 -6.02
CA GLU A 82 -4.45 -22.60 -6.33
C GLU A 82 -5.07 -21.65 -5.29
N ALA A 83 -6.24 -21.98 -4.76
CA ALA A 83 -6.94 -21.14 -3.78
C ALA A 83 -6.13 -20.95 -2.48
N GLU A 84 -5.38 -21.96 -2.04
CA GLU A 84 -4.56 -21.95 -0.83
C GLU A 84 -3.21 -21.22 -1.02
N ARG A 85 -2.85 -20.86 -2.24
CA ARG A 85 -1.60 -20.20 -2.55
C ARG A 85 -1.53 -18.81 -1.93
N ASN A 86 -0.49 -18.56 -1.14
CA ASN A 86 -0.27 -17.27 -0.48
C ASN A 86 0.10 -16.17 -1.48
N LEU A 87 -0.42 -14.98 -1.22
CA LEU A 87 -0.13 -13.77 -1.97
C LEU A 87 0.78 -12.85 -1.17
N LEU A 88 1.67 -12.17 -1.88
CA LEU A 88 2.55 -11.15 -1.33
C LEU A 88 2.12 -9.76 -1.77
N SER A 89 2.46 -8.76 -0.98
CA SER A 89 2.18 -7.37 -1.32
C SER A 89 2.87 -6.98 -2.62
N GLY A 90 2.14 -6.28 -3.48
CA GLY A 90 2.64 -5.87 -4.79
C GLY A 90 2.44 -6.89 -5.91
N GLN A 91 1.79 -8.01 -5.63
CA GLN A 91 1.43 -8.98 -6.67
C GLN A 91 0.14 -8.60 -7.40
N SER A 92 0.07 -9.00 -8.66
CA SER A 92 -1.11 -8.94 -9.52
C SER A 92 -1.61 -10.36 -9.76
N LEU A 93 -2.89 -10.58 -9.45
CA LEU A 93 -3.62 -11.82 -9.68
C LEU A 93 -4.53 -11.66 -10.89
N GLU A 94 -4.22 -12.34 -11.98
CA GLU A 94 -5.06 -12.39 -13.17
C GLU A 94 -5.81 -13.71 -13.20
N ILE A 95 -7.14 -13.61 -13.15
CA ILE A 95 -8.04 -14.75 -13.20
C ILE A 95 -8.61 -14.80 -14.62
N GLY A 96 -8.14 -15.76 -15.40
CA GLY A 96 -8.70 -16.10 -16.69
C GLY A 96 -9.49 -17.38 -16.57
N GLY A 97 -10.35 -17.67 -17.54
CA GLY A 97 -11.02 -18.97 -17.58
C GLY A 97 -11.88 -19.12 -18.81
N GLU A 98 -11.75 -20.26 -19.43
CA GLU A 98 -12.79 -20.86 -20.26
C GLU A 98 -13.54 -21.90 -19.43
N LYS A 99 -14.66 -22.36 -19.91
CA LYS A 99 -15.66 -23.25 -19.25
C LYS A 99 -15.11 -24.52 -18.55
N LYS A 100 -13.80 -24.75 -18.48
CA LYS A 100 -13.15 -25.95 -17.90
C LYS A 100 -12.21 -25.67 -16.73
N GLY A 101 -12.21 -24.47 -16.14
CA GLY A 101 -11.41 -24.14 -14.95
C GLY A 101 -10.73 -22.79 -15.02
N ALA A 102 -10.43 -22.20 -13.85
CA ALA A 102 -9.74 -20.93 -13.77
C ALA A 102 -8.25 -21.11 -14.16
N ALA A 103 -7.78 -20.27 -15.08
CA ALA A 103 -6.36 -20.06 -15.30
C ALA A 103 -5.88 -18.95 -14.36
N ILE A 104 -5.04 -19.30 -13.41
CA ILE A 104 -4.48 -18.35 -12.43
C ILE A 104 -3.08 -17.95 -12.87
N LYS A 105 -2.89 -16.65 -13.10
CA LYS A 105 -1.60 -16.08 -13.41
C LYS A 105 -1.21 -15.05 -12.36
N LEU A 106 -0.09 -15.29 -11.69
CA LEU A 106 0.51 -14.31 -10.79
C LEU A 106 1.56 -13.49 -11.54
N GLY A 107 1.49 -12.20 -11.34
CA GLY A 107 2.42 -11.23 -11.87
C GLY A 107 2.78 -10.18 -10.82
N ARG A 108 3.41 -9.11 -11.27
CA ARG A 108 3.68 -7.92 -10.46
C ARG A 108 2.69 -6.82 -10.81
N MET A 109 2.30 -6.04 -9.81
CA MET A 109 1.52 -4.82 -10.02
C MET A 109 2.32 -3.80 -10.84
N PRO A 110 1.66 -2.94 -11.64
CA PRO A 110 2.32 -1.82 -12.30
C PRO A 110 3.05 -0.92 -11.29
N GLY A 111 4.22 -0.41 -11.68
CA GLY A 111 5.05 0.41 -10.79
C GLY A 111 4.34 1.65 -10.24
N ALA A 112 3.47 2.29 -11.03
CA ALA A 112 2.67 3.42 -10.57
C ALA A 112 1.72 3.03 -9.41
N ALA A 113 1.11 1.85 -9.48
CA ALA A 113 0.22 1.34 -8.43
C ALA A 113 1.01 0.98 -7.17
N LEU A 114 2.20 0.37 -7.32
CA LEU A 114 3.08 0.10 -6.19
C LEU A 114 3.43 1.38 -5.44
N LEU A 115 3.92 2.39 -6.14
CA LEU A 115 4.30 3.68 -5.55
C LEU A 115 3.11 4.41 -4.91
N ALA A 116 1.93 4.37 -5.52
CA ALA A 116 0.71 4.95 -4.95
C ALA A 116 0.29 4.29 -3.63
N LEU A 117 0.64 3.03 -3.43
CA LEU A 117 0.41 2.28 -2.20
C LEU A 117 1.56 2.41 -1.18
N GLY A 118 2.58 3.22 -1.47
CA GLY A 118 3.78 3.33 -0.64
C GLY A 118 4.68 2.09 -0.68
N LEU A 119 4.49 1.22 -1.67
CA LEU A 119 5.37 0.08 -1.91
C LEU A 119 6.56 0.51 -2.77
N ARG A 120 7.69 -0.17 -2.58
CA ARG A 120 8.91 0.13 -3.33
C ARG A 120 8.99 -0.66 -4.63
N LEU A 121 9.68 -0.09 -5.61
CA LEU A 121 10.02 -0.78 -6.85
C LEU A 121 11.29 -1.61 -6.66
N ASP A 122 11.29 -2.81 -7.19
CA ASP A 122 12.52 -3.61 -7.26
C ASP A 122 13.47 -3.02 -8.31
N LEU A 123 14.63 -2.58 -7.85
CA LEU A 123 15.69 -1.95 -8.65
C LEU A 123 16.15 -2.83 -9.82
N ASN A 124 16.18 -4.15 -9.60
CA ASN A 124 16.67 -5.10 -10.59
C ASN A 124 15.62 -5.49 -11.65
N SER A 125 14.33 -5.33 -11.35
CA SER A 125 13.25 -5.75 -12.26
C SER A 125 12.40 -4.61 -12.82
N ALA A 126 12.43 -3.41 -12.20
CA ALA A 126 11.64 -2.26 -12.65
C ALA A 126 12.00 -1.89 -14.10
N SER A 127 10.99 -1.61 -14.93
CA SER A 127 11.19 -1.12 -16.29
C SER A 127 11.80 0.29 -16.30
N PRO A 128 12.45 0.72 -17.39
CA PRO A 128 12.94 2.11 -17.49
C PRO A 128 11.86 3.14 -17.24
N GLY A 129 10.63 2.90 -17.72
CA GLY A 129 9.49 3.78 -17.51
C GLY A 129 9.05 3.84 -16.05
N GLU A 130 9.08 2.73 -15.32
CA GLU A 130 8.78 2.69 -13.90
C GLU A 130 9.84 3.41 -13.06
N LEU A 131 11.11 3.27 -13.41
CA LEU A 131 12.19 4.01 -12.76
C LEU A 131 12.00 5.52 -12.86
N LEU A 132 11.48 6.02 -13.99
CA LEU A 132 11.21 7.45 -14.18
C LEU A 132 10.07 7.99 -13.30
N LEU A 133 9.27 7.14 -12.68
CA LEU A 133 8.26 7.56 -11.69
C LEU A 133 8.90 7.94 -10.34
N VAL A 134 10.15 7.52 -10.11
CA VAL A 134 10.87 7.80 -8.87
C VAL A 134 11.38 9.25 -8.89
N PRO A 135 11.13 10.04 -7.82
CA PRO A 135 11.64 11.41 -7.73
C PRO A 135 13.16 11.46 -7.94
N ARG A 136 13.62 12.47 -8.69
CA ARG A 136 15.03 12.68 -9.08
C ARG A 136 15.64 11.64 -10.04
N MET A 137 14.90 10.59 -10.41
CA MET A 137 15.34 9.65 -11.42
C MET A 137 15.23 10.32 -12.80
N ARG A 138 16.36 10.67 -13.38
CA ARG A 138 16.45 11.24 -14.73
C ARG A 138 16.67 10.15 -15.78
N PRO A 139 16.29 10.36 -17.05
CA PRO A 139 16.46 9.35 -18.09
C PRO A 139 17.89 8.82 -18.21
N ALA A 140 18.89 9.68 -18.08
CA ALA A 140 20.30 9.28 -18.12
C ALA A 140 20.70 8.39 -16.92
N ILE A 141 20.11 8.60 -15.73
CA ILE A 141 20.34 7.75 -14.56
C ILE A 141 19.62 6.41 -14.74
N ALA A 142 18.36 6.44 -15.14
CA ALA A 142 17.58 5.20 -15.39
C ALA A 142 18.27 4.30 -16.43
N ALA A 143 18.79 4.86 -17.50
CA ALA A 143 19.56 4.13 -18.50
C ALA A 143 20.82 3.47 -17.90
N GLN A 144 21.55 4.16 -17.03
CA GLN A 144 22.73 3.62 -16.36
C GLN A 144 22.35 2.53 -15.34
N VAL A 145 21.23 2.69 -14.62
CA VAL A 145 20.69 1.63 -13.72
C VAL A 145 20.42 0.34 -14.52
N VAL A 146 19.72 0.45 -15.65
CA VAL A 146 19.40 -0.68 -16.50
C VAL A 146 20.66 -1.32 -17.10
N ALA A 147 21.60 -0.51 -17.59
CA ALA A 147 22.87 -1.00 -18.12
C ALA A 147 23.74 -1.65 -17.02
N GLY A 148 23.71 -1.12 -15.81
CA GLY A 148 24.43 -1.68 -14.65
C GLY A 148 23.93 -3.07 -14.30
N ARG A 149 22.63 -3.23 -14.09
CA ARG A 149 22.04 -4.54 -13.72
C ARG A 149 22.19 -5.63 -14.79
N SER A 150 22.34 -5.23 -16.07
CA SER A 150 22.60 -6.19 -17.15
C SER A 150 23.99 -6.80 -17.08
N ARG A 151 24.93 -6.17 -16.40
CA ARG A 151 26.28 -6.70 -16.16
C ARG A 151 26.33 -7.50 -14.85
N LYS A 152 25.76 -6.91 -13.79
CA LYS A 152 25.67 -7.49 -12.44
C LYS A 152 24.44 -6.92 -11.76
N PRO A 153 23.53 -7.76 -11.21
CA PRO A 153 22.43 -7.26 -10.40
C PRO A 153 22.93 -6.37 -9.28
N TRP A 154 22.20 -5.29 -9.00
CA TRP A 154 22.45 -4.40 -7.87
C TRP A 154 22.21 -5.17 -6.56
N ALA A 155 23.13 -5.11 -5.63
CA ALA A 155 22.99 -5.75 -4.32
C ALA A 155 22.26 -4.81 -3.31
N SER A 156 22.36 -3.51 -3.51
CA SER A 156 21.67 -2.49 -2.69
C SER A 156 21.38 -1.23 -3.50
N VAL A 157 20.47 -0.39 -2.98
CA VAL A 157 20.22 0.95 -3.54
C VAL A 157 21.42 1.87 -3.37
N ASP A 158 22.29 1.60 -2.40
CA ASP A 158 23.50 2.36 -2.15
C ASP A 158 24.54 2.29 -3.26
N GLU A 159 24.58 1.17 -3.96
CA GLU A 159 25.49 1.00 -5.11
C GLU A 159 25.20 2.00 -6.24
N LEU A 160 24.01 2.60 -6.26
CA LEU A 160 23.69 3.65 -7.23
C LEU A 160 24.55 4.91 -7.09
N ARG A 161 25.33 5.05 -6.00
CA ARG A 161 26.33 6.11 -5.87
C ARG A 161 27.46 6.05 -6.90
N GLU A 162 27.68 4.87 -7.49
CA GLU A 162 28.65 4.66 -8.56
C GLU A 162 28.21 5.34 -9.88
N ILE A 163 26.90 5.64 -9.99
CA ILE A 163 26.34 6.29 -11.17
C ILE A 163 26.65 7.79 -11.15
N ARG A 164 27.24 8.28 -12.22
CA ARG A 164 27.56 9.70 -12.35
C ARG A 164 26.30 10.57 -12.22
N GLY A 165 26.34 11.49 -11.27
CA GLY A 165 25.23 12.42 -10.96
C GLY A 165 24.27 11.90 -9.87
N VAL A 166 24.57 10.79 -9.24
CA VAL A 166 23.86 10.26 -8.07
C VAL A 166 24.68 10.52 -6.82
N GLY A 167 24.32 11.54 -6.07
CA GLY A 167 24.94 11.90 -4.80
C GLY A 167 24.20 11.31 -3.58
N PRO A 168 24.75 11.47 -2.37
CA PRO A 168 24.19 10.91 -1.14
C PRO A 168 22.73 11.27 -0.90
N LYS A 169 22.36 12.53 -1.14
CA LYS A 169 20.96 13.01 -1.01
C LYS A 169 20.01 12.36 -2.01
N THR A 170 20.51 12.03 -3.20
CA THR A 170 19.72 11.35 -4.23
C THR A 170 19.49 9.89 -3.87
N VAL A 171 20.53 9.20 -3.37
CA VAL A 171 20.40 7.83 -2.89
C VAL A 171 19.43 7.74 -1.71
N GLN A 172 19.45 8.69 -0.78
CA GLN A 172 18.49 8.75 0.32
C GLN A 172 17.05 8.83 -0.21
N THR A 173 16.79 9.68 -1.23
CA THR A 173 15.49 9.73 -1.90
C THR A 173 15.17 8.38 -2.55
N PHE A 174 16.13 7.76 -3.24
CA PHE A 174 15.90 6.49 -3.93
C PHE A 174 15.53 5.36 -2.97
N ARG A 175 16.08 5.29 -1.77
CA ARG A 175 15.74 4.31 -0.73
C ARG A 175 14.26 4.36 -0.30
N GLU A 176 13.59 5.50 -0.46
CA GLU A 176 12.17 5.62 -0.14
C GLU A 176 11.29 4.91 -1.19
N TYR A 177 11.75 4.82 -2.44
CA TYR A 177 10.97 4.35 -3.58
C TYR A 177 11.50 3.06 -4.22
N LEU A 178 12.75 2.71 -3.96
CA LEU A 178 13.42 1.54 -4.53
C LEU A 178 13.84 0.58 -3.42
N GLU A 179 13.85 -0.71 -3.75
CA GLU A 179 14.41 -1.77 -2.92
C GLU A 179 15.12 -2.82 -3.77
N VAL A 180 15.97 -3.61 -3.12
CA VAL A 180 16.51 -4.84 -3.70
C VAL A 180 15.95 -6.00 -2.88
N PRO A 181 15.08 -6.87 -3.43
CA PRO A 181 14.55 -8.01 -2.72
C PRO A 181 15.67 -8.93 -2.22
N GLY A 182 15.74 -9.13 -0.89
CA GLY A 182 16.83 -9.91 -0.27
C GLY A 182 18.11 -9.12 0.02
N GLY A 183 18.18 -7.85 -0.37
CA GLY A 183 19.29 -6.96 -0.02
C GLY A 183 19.18 -6.39 1.41
N PRO A 184 20.26 -5.74 1.90
CA PRO A 184 20.32 -5.16 3.25
C PRO A 184 19.29 -4.06 3.50
N ASP A 185 18.83 -3.39 2.46
CA ASP A 185 17.90 -2.25 2.52
C ASP A 185 16.48 -2.62 3.01
N ARG A 186 16.14 -3.92 3.08
CA ARG A 186 14.80 -4.39 3.45
C ARG A 186 14.47 -4.21 4.94
N ASN A 187 15.47 -4.12 5.80
CA ASN A 187 15.28 -4.09 7.26
C ASN A 187 15.09 -2.69 7.85
N GLU A 188 15.48 -1.62 7.15
CA GLU A 188 15.42 -0.26 7.71
C GLU A 188 14.01 0.38 7.64
N GLY A 189 13.11 -0.13 6.82
CA GLY A 189 11.74 0.41 6.64
C GLY A 189 10.69 -0.16 7.62
N ARG A 190 11.04 -1.11 8.49
CA ARG A 190 10.09 -1.81 9.39
C ARG A 190 10.07 -1.32 10.83
N GLN A 191 10.92 -0.33 11.17
CA GLN A 191 11.09 0.18 12.55
C GLN A 191 10.80 1.69 12.64
N LYS A 192 9.66 2.17 12.14
CA LYS A 192 9.15 3.50 12.56
C LYS A 192 7.63 3.45 12.65
#